data_a4c34e7235bfd30cc59c52547c889dd5
#
_entry.id   a4c34e7235bfd30cc59c52547c889dd5
#
_cell.length_a   1.000
_cell.length_b   1.000
_cell.length_c   1.000
_cell.angle_alpha   90.00
_cell.angle_beta   90.00
_cell.angle_gamma   90.00
#
_symmetry.space_group_name_H-M   'P 1'
#
loop_
_entity.id
_entity.type
_entity.pdbx_description
1 polymer ?
#
loop_
_entity_poly.entity_id
_entity_poly.type
_entity_poly.pdbx_seq_one_letter_code
_entity_poly.pdbx_strand_id
1 'polypeptide(L)'
;MYRMFGKSFVFVLLSAALALAGCQPGDASVPASESSSIVIVIPEDPPSFNPIVADTGYDALVMELAMLGLSDIDANGSVFPELAVELPSLENGGVVLDEDAGTMSVTWKMREDVQWADGTPVTADDVLFTYESIVDPETGGWIPGIDYIDSVEKTGDYSLTIHYNSIYTGYLTQFGGEQVAVWPAHYCDASQGFAAWECARKPLSNGPYVLSEWINGDHMTFVRNEKYFEAGKPAIEKITIRIIPDQSVRKTMLINGDADLDMWTTEPMIADLEGQPNVKISQSPDNRWVMRIFFNLAAKGTVDPVATPHPILSDLRVRQAIRAAIDTDTISKEFFLGYAKPAWTEFIREPYTCDVPRPAFDLEKAASLLDEAGWKDTDGDGVRECRGCETAEEGYVMEMDFIAYAEYGEPLELTQQFIAEQLGKLGIKLNLKVVEGSILWAASTDGGIEQSGNFDMDIWDDGYAGVDPTDFLYQYYAAASAEPDFGYNFMRWSNEDFETLLENVYTLDEAQRAQDFCKMAEILEEELPILPLFTTVNANAHSTRLQNVLSSANDLVTWNAADWTLK
;
A
#
# COMPACT_ATOMS: atom_id res chain seq x y z
N MET A 1 32.13 -56.72 35.77
CA MET A 1 31.45 -58.01 35.99
C MET A 1 30.56 -58.29 34.75
N TYR A 2 31.02 -59.11 33.89
CA TYR A 2 30.41 -60.30 33.25
C TYR A 2 29.01 -60.08 32.63
N ARG A 3 28.63 -60.44 31.39
CA ARG A 3 29.21 -61.41 30.42
C ARG A 3 28.60 -61.17 29.04
N MET A 4 29.39 -61.34 27.99
CA MET A 4 29.07 -61.62 26.58
C MET A 4 28.23 -62.90 26.40
N PHE A 5 27.47 -62.92 25.29
CA PHE A 5 27.17 -64.09 24.36
C PHE A 5 26.39 -63.48 23.19
N GLY A 6 26.72 -63.55 21.97
CA GLY A 6 27.41 -64.32 21.00
C GLY A 6 26.64 -65.49 20.40
N LYS A 7 26.12 -65.38 19.13
CA LYS A 7 25.89 -66.46 18.13
C LYS A 7 25.33 -65.84 16.86
N SER A 8 26.06 -65.76 15.76
CA SER A 8 26.41 -66.73 14.73
C SER A 8 25.29 -66.98 13.68
N PHE A 9 25.54 -66.44 12.48
CA PHE A 9 25.42 -66.94 11.09
C PHE A 9 24.45 -68.07 10.76
N VAL A 10 23.62 -67.82 9.73
CA VAL A 10 23.39 -68.79 8.65
C VAL A 10 23.12 -68.03 7.33
N PHE A 11 24.01 -68.25 6.35
CA PHE A 11 23.85 -67.96 4.93
C PHE A 11 22.98 -69.04 4.29
N VAL A 12 21.97 -68.69 3.48
CA VAL A 12 21.38 -69.58 2.52
C VAL A 12 21.35 -68.88 1.16
N LEU A 13 22.21 -69.39 0.28
CA LEU A 13 22.16 -69.19 -1.17
C LEU A 13 21.02 -69.97 -1.73
N LEU A 14 20.16 -69.38 -2.54
CA LEU A 14 19.32 -70.13 -3.49
C LEU A 14 19.35 -69.44 -4.85
N SER A 15 19.67 -70.29 -5.82
CA SER A 15 20.03 -70.00 -7.21
C SER A 15 18.85 -69.71 -8.11
N ALA A 16 19.11 -68.86 -9.09
CA ALA A 16 18.49 -68.56 -10.37
C ALA A 16 17.44 -69.52 -10.95
N ALA A 17 16.37 -68.89 -11.46
CA ALA A 17 15.64 -69.39 -12.65
C ALA A 17 15.28 -68.16 -13.51
N LEU A 18 15.91 -68.06 -14.69
CA LEU A 18 15.50 -67.16 -15.78
C LEU A 18 14.20 -67.67 -16.37
N ALA A 19 13.17 -66.84 -16.41
CA ALA A 19 12.04 -67.00 -17.32
C ALA A 19 11.98 -65.83 -18.26
N LEU A 20 12.31 -66.02 -19.51
CA LEU A 20 12.06 -65.13 -20.63
C LEU A 20 10.54 -65.01 -20.83
N ALA A 21 9.93 -63.90 -20.54
CA ALA A 21 8.58 -63.59 -20.99
C ALA A 21 8.66 -62.32 -21.89
N GLY A 22 8.03 -62.49 -23.07
CA GLY A 22 8.18 -61.60 -24.22
C GLY A 22 7.74 -60.15 -24.00
N CYS A 23 8.39 -59.24 -24.71
CA CYS A 23 7.99 -57.87 -24.93
C CYS A 23 6.65 -57.81 -25.68
N GLN A 24 5.60 -57.34 -24.99
CA GLN A 24 4.51 -56.63 -25.66
C GLN A 24 4.89 -55.14 -25.71
N PRO A 25 4.66 -54.43 -26.85
CA PRO A 25 4.80 -53.01 -26.87
C PRO A 25 3.69 -52.42 -26.00
N GLY A 26 4.07 -51.98 -24.80
CA GLY A 26 3.20 -51.17 -23.95
C GLY A 26 2.91 -49.84 -24.63
N ASP A 27 1.67 -49.44 -24.58
CA ASP A 27 1.20 -48.13 -24.96
C ASP A 27 2.17 -47.07 -24.45
N ALA A 28 2.59 -46.19 -25.35
CA ALA A 28 3.30 -44.96 -24.98
C ALA A 28 2.36 -44.17 -24.04
N SER A 29 2.66 -44.21 -22.75
CA SER A 29 2.09 -43.27 -21.83
C SER A 29 2.44 -41.87 -22.39
N VAL A 30 1.41 -41.16 -22.84
CA VAL A 30 1.50 -39.71 -23.06
C VAL A 30 2.15 -39.17 -21.79
N PRO A 31 3.27 -38.42 -21.86
CA PRO A 31 3.80 -37.79 -20.68
C PRO A 31 2.66 -36.95 -20.12
N ALA A 32 2.33 -37.16 -18.84
CA ALA A 32 1.47 -36.25 -18.12
C ALA A 32 2.06 -34.84 -18.36
N SER A 33 1.28 -33.95 -18.93
CA SER A 33 1.71 -32.57 -19.06
C SER A 33 2.20 -32.15 -17.67
N GLU A 34 3.44 -31.72 -17.56
CA GLU A 34 3.91 -31.11 -16.30
C GLU A 34 2.89 -30.05 -15.98
N SER A 35 2.17 -30.20 -14.86
CA SER A 35 1.14 -29.25 -14.47
C SER A 35 1.80 -27.89 -14.31
N SER A 36 1.33 -26.87 -15.02
CA SER A 36 1.90 -25.53 -14.96
C SER A 36 1.64 -24.97 -13.56
N SER A 37 2.69 -24.92 -12.74
CA SER A 37 2.59 -24.47 -11.35
C SER A 37 3.69 -23.50 -10.99
N ILE A 38 3.36 -22.56 -10.09
CA ILE A 38 4.30 -21.59 -9.53
C ILE A 38 4.24 -21.59 -8.00
N VAL A 39 5.32 -21.08 -7.40
CA VAL A 39 5.45 -20.84 -5.97
C VAL A 39 5.69 -19.37 -5.72
N ILE A 40 4.80 -18.73 -4.96
CA ILE A 40 4.97 -17.39 -4.42
C ILE A 40 5.46 -17.54 -2.98
N VAL A 41 6.39 -16.67 -2.55
CA VAL A 41 6.84 -16.63 -1.15
C VAL A 41 6.52 -15.27 -0.55
N ILE A 42 5.97 -15.29 0.67
CA ILE A 42 5.63 -14.10 1.46
C ILE A 42 6.14 -14.28 2.89
N PRO A 43 6.40 -13.20 3.65
CA PRO A 43 6.98 -13.33 4.99
C PRO A 43 5.99 -13.73 6.07
N GLU A 44 4.70 -13.45 5.89
CA GLU A 44 3.68 -13.66 6.92
C GLU A 44 2.38 -14.21 6.35
N ASP A 45 1.58 -14.81 7.22
CA ASP A 45 0.29 -15.40 6.87
C ASP A 45 -0.76 -14.27 6.79
N PRO A 46 -1.50 -14.13 5.68
CA PRO A 46 -2.58 -13.15 5.63
C PRO A 46 -3.63 -13.43 6.72
N PRO A 47 -4.18 -12.41 7.37
CA PRO A 47 -5.18 -12.60 8.40
C PRO A 47 -6.49 -13.21 7.84
N SER A 48 -6.86 -12.83 6.64
CA SER A 48 -8.07 -13.30 5.93
C SER A 48 -7.98 -13.00 4.43
N PHE A 49 -9.08 -13.12 3.70
CA PHE A 49 -9.27 -12.63 2.34
C PHE A 49 -10.04 -11.30 2.30
N ASN A 50 -10.11 -10.59 3.42
CA ASN A 50 -10.90 -9.37 3.55
C ASN A 50 -10.04 -8.20 4.05
N PRO A 51 -9.46 -7.39 3.15
CA PRO A 51 -8.62 -6.22 3.50
C PRO A 51 -9.37 -5.15 4.31
N ILE A 52 -10.71 -5.11 4.22
CA ILE A 52 -11.53 -4.14 4.99
C ILE A 52 -11.34 -4.27 6.50
N VAL A 53 -11.00 -5.47 6.98
CA VAL A 53 -10.87 -5.75 8.43
C VAL A 53 -9.45 -5.59 8.92
N ALA A 54 -8.48 -5.99 8.11
CA ALA A 54 -7.07 -5.94 8.47
C ALA A 54 -6.25 -5.85 7.18
N ASP A 55 -5.80 -4.66 6.86
CA ASP A 55 -5.01 -4.40 5.66
C ASP A 55 -3.53 -4.59 5.95
N THR A 56 -3.02 -5.79 5.63
CA THR A 56 -1.59 -6.11 5.65
C THR A 56 -1.00 -6.12 4.24
N GLY A 57 -1.83 -5.93 3.21
CA GLY A 57 -1.50 -6.13 1.82
C GLY A 57 -1.36 -7.61 1.41
N TYR A 58 -1.13 -8.55 2.35
CA TYR A 58 -1.11 -9.99 2.03
C TYR A 58 -2.52 -10.57 1.94
N ASP A 59 -3.50 -10.00 2.64
CA ASP A 59 -4.92 -10.28 2.49
C ASP A 59 -5.44 -9.79 1.13
N ALA A 60 -5.07 -8.60 0.68
CA ALA A 60 -5.37 -8.11 -0.66
C ALA A 60 -4.73 -8.99 -1.75
N LEU A 61 -3.45 -9.38 -1.58
CA LEU A 61 -2.76 -10.28 -2.51
C LEU A 61 -3.49 -11.60 -2.73
N VAL A 62 -4.03 -12.22 -1.68
CA VAL A 62 -4.77 -13.48 -1.82
C VAL A 62 -6.20 -13.26 -2.30
N MET A 63 -6.80 -12.13 -1.96
CA MET A 63 -8.12 -11.73 -2.47
C MET A 63 -8.09 -11.58 -3.99
N GLU A 64 -7.13 -10.85 -4.54
CA GLU A 64 -6.94 -10.65 -5.98
C GLU A 64 -6.87 -11.95 -6.79
N LEU A 65 -6.29 -13.01 -6.22
CA LEU A 65 -6.24 -14.31 -6.88
C LEU A 65 -7.62 -14.97 -6.98
N ALA A 66 -8.53 -14.71 -6.06
CA ALA A 66 -9.75 -15.48 -5.87
C ALA A 66 -11.04 -14.70 -6.16
N MET A 67 -11.04 -13.39 -6.01
CA MET A 67 -12.25 -12.59 -5.99
C MET A 67 -12.11 -11.34 -6.85
N LEU A 68 -13.23 -10.93 -7.45
CA LEU A 68 -13.31 -9.77 -8.34
C LEU A 68 -14.20 -8.69 -7.71
N GLY A 69 -13.89 -7.44 -8.05
CA GLY A 69 -14.73 -6.28 -7.80
C GLY A 69 -15.59 -5.88 -9.00
N LEU A 70 -16.29 -4.76 -8.91
CA LEU A 70 -17.00 -4.18 -10.07
C LEU A 70 -16.01 -3.70 -11.13
N SER A 71 -14.87 -3.21 -10.70
CA SER A 71 -13.77 -2.69 -11.50
C SER A 71 -12.44 -2.97 -10.82
N ASP A 72 -11.35 -2.73 -11.55
CA ASP A 72 -9.99 -2.82 -11.03
C ASP A 72 -9.09 -1.78 -11.70
N ILE A 73 -7.81 -1.65 -11.28
CA ILE A 73 -6.86 -0.63 -11.73
C ILE A 73 -5.63 -1.29 -12.32
N ASP A 74 -5.27 -0.93 -13.55
CA ASP A 74 -4.06 -1.44 -14.18
C ASP A 74 -2.78 -0.77 -13.67
N ALA A 75 -1.63 -1.29 -14.09
CA ALA A 75 -0.30 -0.77 -13.69
C ALA A 75 -0.04 0.70 -14.13
N ASN A 76 -0.85 1.25 -15.03
CA ASN A 76 -0.74 2.64 -15.49
C ASN A 76 -1.74 3.57 -14.76
N GLY A 77 -2.52 3.05 -13.81
CA GLY A 77 -3.55 3.81 -13.10
C GLY A 77 -4.87 3.93 -13.85
N SER A 78 -5.08 3.15 -14.93
CA SER A 78 -6.35 3.17 -15.65
C SER A 78 -7.33 2.20 -15.01
N VAL A 79 -8.50 2.72 -14.61
CA VAL A 79 -9.58 1.87 -14.11
C VAL A 79 -10.20 1.09 -15.27
N PHE A 80 -10.45 -0.21 -15.08
CA PHE A 80 -11.10 -1.07 -16.05
C PHE A 80 -12.22 -1.90 -15.42
N PRO A 81 -13.27 -2.30 -16.19
CA PRO A 81 -14.36 -3.07 -15.65
C PRO A 81 -13.98 -4.55 -15.48
N GLU A 82 -14.38 -5.17 -14.35
CA GLU A 82 -14.27 -6.61 -14.09
C GLU A 82 -15.64 -7.30 -14.09
N LEU A 83 -16.40 -7.22 -12.99
CA LEU A 83 -17.78 -7.68 -12.93
C LEU A 83 -18.73 -6.75 -13.67
N ALA A 84 -18.34 -5.49 -13.88
CA ALA A 84 -19.11 -4.56 -14.72
C ALA A 84 -18.91 -4.83 -16.21
N VAL A 85 -19.93 -4.52 -17.02
CA VAL A 85 -19.86 -4.58 -18.49
C VAL A 85 -19.05 -3.39 -19.04
N GLU A 86 -19.20 -2.23 -18.42
CA GLU A 86 -18.57 -0.97 -18.77
C GLU A 86 -18.48 -0.09 -17.52
N LEU A 87 -17.53 0.83 -17.49
CA LEU A 87 -17.44 1.82 -16.41
C LEU A 87 -18.57 2.85 -16.56
N PRO A 88 -19.33 3.16 -15.49
CA PRO A 88 -20.33 4.21 -15.52
C PRO A 88 -19.69 5.59 -15.70
N SER A 89 -20.29 6.42 -16.55
CA SER A 89 -19.82 7.78 -16.82
C SER A 89 -20.99 8.72 -17.12
N LEU A 90 -20.72 10.03 -17.13
CA LEU A 90 -21.68 11.03 -17.59
C LEU A 90 -22.05 10.82 -19.07
N GLU A 91 -21.10 10.39 -19.90
CA GLU A 91 -21.28 10.21 -21.35
C GLU A 91 -22.22 9.05 -21.68
N ASN A 92 -22.10 7.91 -20.96
CA ASN A 92 -22.96 6.74 -21.20
C ASN A 92 -24.25 6.77 -20.36
N GLY A 93 -24.43 7.83 -19.55
CA GLY A 93 -25.60 7.99 -18.68
C GLY A 93 -25.60 7.07 -17.47
N GLY A 94 -24.47 6.39 -17.19
CA GLY A 94 -24.25 5.61 -15.98
C GLY A 94 -24.08 6.49 -14.74
N VAL A 95 -23.65 7.74 -14.91
CA VAL A 95 -23.58 8.75 -13.86
C VAL A 95 -24.60 9.86 -14.15
N VAL A 96 -25.35 10.25 -13.14
CA VAL A 96 -26.31 11.36 -13.19
C VAL A 96 -26.02 12.29 -12.01
N LEU A 97 -25.79 13.58 -12.31
CA LEU A 97 -25.61 14.63 -11.31
C LEU A 97 -26.91 15.39 -11.07
N ASP A 98 -27.19 15.72 -9.82
CA ASP A 98 -28.13 16.73 -9.41
C ASP A 98 -27.33 17.94 -8.89
N GLU A 99 -27.01 18.87 -9.78
CA GLU A 99 -26.19 20.05 -9.45
C GLU A 99 -26.86 20.97 -8.42
N ASP A 100 -28.21 21.03 -8.42
CA ASP A 100 -28.95 21.84 -7.47
C ASP A 100 -28.90 21.27 -6.04
N ALA A 101 -28.89 19.95 -5.93
CA ALA A 101 -28.79 19.25 -4.65
C ALA A 101 -27.33 18.94 -4.25
N GLY A 102 -26.39 19.02 -5.19
CA GLY A 102 -24.99 18.61 -4.97
C GLY A 102 -24.82 17.10 -4.78
N THR A 103 -25.70 16.29 -5.37
CA THR A 103 -25.71 14.83 -5.22
C THR A 103 -25.47 14.12 -6.54
N MET A 104 -25.18 12.82 -6.50
CA MET A 104 -25.06 12.02 -7.72
C MET A 104 -25.63 10.62 -7.56
N SER A 105 -25.95 9.99 -8.70
CA SER A 105 -26.35 8.59 -8.77
C SER A 105 -25.49 7.87 -9.81
N VAL A 106 -25.00 6.68 -9.46
CA VAL A 106 -24.15 5.85 -10.32
C VAL A 106 -24.82 4.51 -10.56
N THR A 107 -25.12 4.21 -11.82
CA THR A 107 -25.74 2.94 -12.22
C THR A 107 -24.71 2.00 -12.81
N TRP A 108 -24.48 0.88 -12.15
CA TRP A 108 -23.63 -0.20 -12.59
C TRP A 108 -24.44 -1.27 -13.34
N LYS A 109 -23.89 -1.73 -14.46
CA LYS A 109 -24.40 -2.87 -15.22
C LYS A 109 -23.39 -3.99 -15.13
N MET A 110 -23.80 -5.12 -14.59
CA MET A 110 -22.93 -6.27 -14.36
C MET A 110 -23.00 -7.26 -15.54
N ARG A 111 -21.95 -8.06 -15.65
CA ARG A 111 -21.86 -9.18 -16.60
C ARG A 111 -22.81 -10.30 -16.18
N GLU A 112 -23.43 -10.95 -17.16
CA GLU A 112 -24.33 -12.10 -16.95
C GLU A 112 -23.59 -13.44 -17.05
N ASP A 113 -22.32 -13.45 -17.49
CA ASP A 113 -21.54 -14.65 -17.77
C ASP A 113 -20.55 -15.02 -16.63
N VAL A 114 -20.54 -14.28 -15.51
CA VAL A 114 -19.70 -14.58 -14.35
C VAL A 114 -20.44 -15.46 -13.34
N GLN A 115 -19.76 -16.48 -12.85
CA GLN A 115 -20.28 -17.40 -11.85
C GLN A 115 -19.30 -17.57 -10.71
N TRP A 116 -19.83 -17.81 -9.52
CA TRP A 116 -19.09 -18.34 -8.39
C TRP A 116 -18.57 -19.75 -8.71
N ALA A 117 -17.52 -20.19 -8.01
CA ALA A 117 -16.91 -21.51 -8.23
C ALA A 117 -17.88 -22.69 -8.00
N ASP A 118 -18.95 -22.51 -7.23
CA ASP A 118 -20.01 -23.50 -7.08
C ASP A 118 -21.01 -23.52 -8.25
N GLY A 119 -20.98 -22.51 -9.10
CA GLY A 119 -21.84 -22.35 -10.30
C GLY A 119 -23.05 -21.44 -10.10
N THR A 120 -23.18 -20.83 -8.94
CA THR A 120 -24.20 -19.78 -8.72
C THR A 120 -23.81 -18.52 -9.51
N PRO A 121 -24.73 -17.85 -10.24
CA PRO A 121 -24.42 -16.59 -10.91
C PRO A 121 -24.00 -15.51 -9.93
N VAL A 122 -23.01 -14.67 -10.31
CA VAL A 122 -22.72 -13.42 -9.60
C VAL A 122 -23.77 -12.38 -10.01
N THR A 123 -24.43 -11.75 -9.05
CA THR A 123 -25.55 -10.83 -9.30
C THR A 123 -25.44 -9.55 -8.47
N ALA A 124 -26.35 -8.61 -8.72
CA ALA A 124 -26.46 -7.39 -7.95
C ALA A 124 -26.80 -7.62 -6.45
N ASP A 125 -27.36 -8.79 -6.10
CA ASP A 125 -27.58 -9.17 -4.69
C ASP A 125 -26.25 -9.33 -3.94
N ASP A 126 -25.19 -9.77 -4.62
CA ASP A 126 -23.86 -9.93 -3.99
C ASP A 126 -23.21 -8.58 -3.70
N VAL A 127 -23.36 -7.60 -4.60
CA VAL A 127 -22.89 -6.22 -4.37
C VAL A 127 -23.68 -5.55 -3.26
N LEU A 128 -25.02 -5.69 -3.26
CA LEU A 128 -25.88 -5.16 -2.21
C LEU A 128 -25.53 -5.77 -0.85
N PHE A 129 -25.32 -7.09 -0.78
CA PHE A 129 -24.87 -7.79 0.42
C PHE A 129 -23.52 -7.25 0.92
N THR A 130 -22.58 -7.03 0.01
CA THR A 130 -21.25 -6.46 0.36
C THR A 130 -21.42 -5.08 0.99
N TYR A 131 -22.20 -4.19 0.36
CA TYR A 131 -22.50 -2.86 0.88
C TYR A 131 -23.18 -2.92 2.26
N GLU A 132 -24.28 -3.69 2.39
CA GLU A 132 -25.01 -3.83 3.64
C GLU A 132 -24.12 -4.35 4.79
N SER A 133 -23.19 -5.25 4.45
CA SER A 133 -22.22 -5.76 5.42
C SER A 133 -21.19 -4.70 5.85
N ILE A 134 -20.77 -3.80 4.96
CA ILE A 134 -19.83 -2.72 5.28
C ILE A 134 -20.48 -1.69 6.21
N VAL A 135 -21.73 -1.28 5.91
CA VAL A 135 -22.42 -0.22 6.69
C VAL A 135 -23.05 -0.71 7.97
N ASP A 136 -23.09 -2.02 8.22
CA ASP A 136 -23.61 -2.58 9.48
C ASP A 136 -22.64 -2.23 10.62
N PRO A 137 -23.06 -1.45 11.63
CA PRO A 137 -22.20 -1.06 12.72
C PRO A 137 -21.71 -2.22 13.59
N GLU A 138 -22.33 -3.41 13.50
CA GLU A 138 -21.88 -4.61 14.20
C GLU A 138 -20.74 -5.33 13.47
N THR A 139 -20.52 -5.04 12.18
CA THR A 139 -19.44 -5.67 11.37
C THR A 139 -18.09 -4.97 11.51
N GLY A 140 -18.07 -3.66 11.77
CA GLY A 140 -16.84 -2.85 11.91
C GLY A 140 -16.12 -2.58 10.57
N GLY A 141 -16.82 -2.69 9.43
CA GLY A 141 -16.24 -2.39 8.13
C GLY A 141 -16.23 -0.89 7.83
N TRP A 142 -15.18 -0.44 7.15
CA TRP A 142 -15.10 0.91 6.59
C TRP A 142 -14.28 0.87 5.31
N ILE A 143 -14.71 1.62 4.30
CA ILE A 143 -13.98 1.82 3.04
C ILE A 143 -14.02 3.30 2.66
N PRO A 144 -13.06 3.81 1.88
CA PRO A 144 -13.09 5.18 1.40
C PRO A 144 -14.41 5.51 0.71
N GLY A 145 -14.98 6.66 1.07
CA GLY A 145 -16.22 7.16 0.47
C GLY A 145 -17.50 6.47 0.91
N ILE A 146 -17.48 5.54 1.86
CA ILE A 146 -18.70 4.85 2.33
C ILE A 146 -19.73 5.82 2.91
N ASP A 147 -19.25 6.87 3.59
CA ASP A 147 -20.08 7.91 4.21
C ASP A 147 -20.79 8.82 3.19
N TYR A 148 -20.34 8.80 1.93
CA TYR A 148 -21.01 9.51 0.82
C TYR A 148 -22.15 8.70 0.23
N ILE A 149 -22.30 7.40 0.51
CA ILE A 149 -23.41 6.60 0.02
C ILE A 149 -24.65 6.84 0.88
N ASP A 150 -25.72 7.34 0.26
CA ASP A 150 -27.05 7.45 0.88
C ASP A 150 -27.80 6.11 0.83
N SER A 151 -27.75 5.44 -0.32
CA SER A 151 -28.38 4.13 -0.50
C SER A 151 -27.87 3.39 -1.74
N VAL A 152 -28.05 2.06 -1.74
CA VAL A 152 -27.81 1.19 -2.89
C VAL A 152 -29.12 0.53 -3.28
N GLU A 153 -29.58 0.74 -4.51
CA GLU A 153 -30.83 0.19 -5.05
C GLU A 153 -30.55 -0.89 -6.11
N LYS A 154 -31.04 -2.09 -5.90
CA LYS A 154 -31.04 -3.13 -6.94
C LYS A 154 -32.10 -2.78 -7.99
N THR A 155 -31.67 -2.49 -9.22
CA THR A 155 -32.54 -2.13 -10.34
C THR A 155 -32.83 -3.30 -11.29
N GLY A 156 -32.09 -4.41 -11.14
CA GLY A 156 -32.27 -5.66 -11.89
C GLY A 156 -31.36 -6.74 -11.32
N ASP A 157 -31.43 -7.98 -11.85
CA ASP A 157 -30.56 -9.06 -11.37
C ASP A 157 -29.06 -8.78 -11.63
N TYR A 158 -28.76 -7.98 -12.67
CA TYR A 158 -27.41 -7.59 -13.09
C TYR A 158 -27.26 -6.07 -13.18
N SER A 159 -28.02 -5.32 -12.38
CA SER A 159 -27.89 -3.87 -12.32
C SER A 159 -28.28 -3.33 -10.96
N LEU A 160 -27.54 -2.30 -10.55
CA LEU A 160 -27.79 -1.56 -9.31
C LEU A 160 -27.49 -0.08 -9.52
N THR A 161 -28.08 0.77 -8.70
CA THR A 161 -27.80 2.19 -8.64
C THR A 161 -27.35 2.56 -7.23
N ILE A 162 -26.20 3.22 -7.13
CA ILE A 162 -25.67 3.79 -5.89
C ILE A 162 -26.04 5.27 -5.87
N HIS A 163 -26.72 5.71 -4.84
CA HIS A 163 -27.09 7.11 -4.61
C HIS A 163 -26.14 7.71 -3.60
N TYR A 164 -25.49 8.81 -3.98
CA TYR A 164 -24.54 9.52 -3.15
C TYR A 164 -25.15 10.83 -2.64
N ASN A 165 -24.92 11.14 -1.38
CA ASN A 165 -25.35 12.39 -0.73
C ASN A 165 -24.46 13.60 -1.11
N SER A 166 -23.40 13.38 -1.86
CA SER A 166 -22.52 14.39 -2.45
C SER A 166 -21.93 13.89 -3.77
N ILE A 167 -21.14 14.72 -4.47
CA ILE A 167 -20.35 14.27 -5.62
C ILE A 167 -19.12 13.54 -5.07
N TYR A 168 -19.01 12.25 -5.32
CA TYR A 168 -17.88 11.41 -4.90
C TYR A 168 -17.07 10.95 -6.11
N THR A 169 -15.82 11.36 -6.17
CA THR A 169 -14.93 11.14 -7.32
C THR A 169 -14.32 9.74 -7.37
N GLY A 170 -14.21 9.06 -6.20
CA GLY A 170 -13.70 7.69 -6.06
C GLY A 170 -14.71 6.59 -6.43
N TYR A 171 -15.88 6.93 -6.99
CA TYR A 171 -16.99 5.99 -7.24
C TYR A 171 -16.61 4.80 -8.15
N LEU A 172 -15.60 4.96 -9.01
CA LEU A 172 -15.20 3.89 -9.93
C LEU A 172 -14.50 2.72 -9.24
N THR A 173 -13.80 2.96 -8.14
CA THR A 173 -13.00 1.95 -7.44
C THR A 173 -13.59 1.53 -6.09
N GLN A 174 -14.72 2.11 -5.68
CA GLN A 174 -15.29 1.91 -4.34
C GLN A 174 -15.70 0.46 -4.05
N PHE A 175 -16.12 -0.32 -5.07
CA PHE A 175 -16.41 -1.74 -4.97
C PHE A 175 -15.50 -2.54 -5.90
N GLY A 176 -14.18 -2.29 -5.81
CA GLY A 176 -13.16 -2.94 -6.63
C GLY A 176 -11.75 -2.54 -6.21
N GLY A 177 -10.77 -2.88 -7.03
CA GLY A 177 -9.36 -2.71 -6.76
C GLY A 177 -8.87 -3.56 -5.59
N GLU A 178 -7.73 -3.23 -5.04
CA GLU A 178 -7.06 -4.02 -3.99
C GLU A 178 -7.82 -4.10 -2.65
N GLN A 179 -8.82 -3.24 -2.41
CA GLN A 179 -9.44 -3.13 -1.09
C GLN A 179 -10.78 -3.86 -0.98
N VAL A 180 -11.56 -3.93 -2.05
CA VAL A 180 -12.94 -4.40 -1.97
C VAL A 180 -13.28 -5.38 -3.08
N ALA A 181 -13.44 -6.65 -2.73
CA ALA A 181 -14.09 -7.62 -3.60
C ALA A 181 -15.60 -7.72 -3.32
N VAL A 182 -16.35 -8.19 -4.29
CA VAL A 182 -17.77 -8.52 -4.12
C VAL A 182 -17.89 -9.87 -3.41
N TRP A 183 -18.70 -9.95 -2.34
CA TRP A 183 -18.85 -11.12 -1.50
C TRP A 183 -20.16 -11.90 -1.82
N PRO A 184 -20.13 -13.24 -1.77
CA PRO A 184 -21.27 -14.07 -2.15
C PRO A 184 -22.38 -14.08 -1.09
N ALA A 185 -23.50 -13.41 -1.37
CA ALA A 185 -24.65 -13.29 -0.48
C ALA A 185 -25.24 -14.65 -0.04
N HIS A 186 -25.17 -15.66 -0.91
CA HIS A 186 -25.70 -16.99 -0.63
C HIS A 186 -24.77 -17.88 0.22
N TYR A 187 -23.52 -17.45 0.42
CA TYR A 187 -22.49 -18.26 1.07
C TYR A 187 -21.99 -17.66 2.40
N CYS A 188 -21.85 -16.34 2.47
CA CYS A 188 -21.40 -15.64 3.67
C CYS A 188 -22.56 -15.39 4.65
N ASP A 189 -22.28 -15.46 5.94
CA ASP A 189 -23.25 -15.20 7.02
C ASP A 189 -22.95 -13.82 7.64
N ALA A 190 -23.70 -12.80 7.23
CA ALA A 190 -23.56 -11.44 7.72
C ALA A 190 -23.74 -11.31 9.25
N SER A 191 -24.45 -12.26 9.90
CA SER A 191 -24.68 -12.20 11.34
C SER A 191 -23.43 -12.41 12.20
N GLN A 192 -22.32 -12.83 11.59
CA GLN A 192 -21.06 -13.10 12.29
C GLN A 192 -20.16 -11.87 12.44
N GLY A 193 -20.43 -10.77 11.75
CA GLY A 193 -19.52 -9.62 11.59
C GLY A 193 -18.28 -9.95 10.73
N PHE A 194 -17.68 -8.94 10.10
CA PHE A 194 -16.58 -9.11 9.14
C PHE A 194 -15.37 -9.88 9.70
N ALA A 195 -14.91 -9.53 10.90
CA ALA A 195 -13.74 -10.14 11.52
C ALA A 195 -13.91 -11.64 11.81
N ALA A 196 -15.16 -12.09 11.98
CA ALA A 196 -15.50 -13.47 12.30
C ALA A 196 -16.00 -14.29 11.11
N TRP A 197 -16.09 -13.70 9.91
CA TRP A 197 -16.62 -14.39 8.74
C TRP A 197 -15.82 -15.64 8.38
N GLU A 198 -16.45 -16.79 8.46
CA GLU A 198 -15.82 -18.04 8.01
C GLU A 198 -15.52 -17.99 6.49
N CYS A 199 -16.37 -17.31 5.70
CA CYS A 199 -16.15 -17.13 4.27
C CYS A 199 -14.90 -16.27 3.96
N ALA A 200 -14.46 -15.38 4.85
CA ALA A 200 -13.20 -14.65 4.68
C ALA A 200 -11.95 -15.52 4.91
N ARG A 201 -12.12 -16.72 5.46
CA ARG A 201 -11.05 -17.72 5.60
C ARG A 201 -11.18 -18.85 4.59
N LYS A 202 -12.35 -19.02 4.00
CA LYS A 202 -12.65 -20.02 2.97
C LYS A 202 -13.50 -19.35 1.88
N PRO A 203 -12.88 -18.44 1.09
CA PRO A 203 -13.65 -17.68 0.10
C PRO A 203 -14.25 -18.60 -0.97
N LEU A 204 -15.47 -18.27 -1.37
CA LEU A 204 -16.06 -18.80 -2.59
C LEU A 204 -15.63 -17.88 -3.73
N SER A 205 -14.82 -18.39 -4.63
CA SER A 205 -14.18 -17.59 -5.67
C SER A 205 -15.11 -17.27 -6.84
N ASN A 206 -15.01 -16.07 -7.40
CA ASN A 206 -15.50 -15.69 -8.73
C ASN A 206 -14.35 -15.27 -9.67
N GLY A 207 -13.14 -15.16 -9.16
CA GLY A 207 -11.92 -14.79 -9.85
C GLY A 207 -11.19 -15.96 -10.53
N PRO A 208 -9.95 -15.72 -11.00
CA PRO A 208 -9.19 -16.68 -11.82
C PRO A 208 -8.79 -17.96 -11.07
N TYR A 209 -8.66 -17.92 -9.74
CA TYR A 209 -8.23 -19.07 -8.95
C TYR A 209 -9.21 -19.37 -7.80
N VAL A 210 -9.18 -20.62 -7.34
CA VAL A 210 -9.95 -21.13 -6.20
C VAL A 210 -9.00 -21.58 -5.11
N LEU A 211 -9.19 -21.12 -3.88
CA LEU A 211 -8.46 -21.64 -2.72
C LEU A 211 -8.84 -23.10 -2.49
N SER A 212 -7.87 -24.01 -2.57
CA SER A 212 -8.06 -25.43 -2.33
C SER A 212 -7.58 -25.88 -0.96
N GLU A 213 -6.57 -25.20 -0.39
CA GLU A 213 -5.99 -25.52 0.91
C GLU A 213 -5.36 -24.30 1.55
N TRP A 214 -5.51 -24.16 2.86
CA TRP A 214 -4.81 -23.16 3.67
C TRP A 214 -4.36 -23.79 4.99
N ILE A 215 -3.06 -23.92 5.15
CA ILE A 215 -2.40 -24.38 6.37
C ILE A 215 -1.66 -23.20 6.98
N ASN A 216 -2.22 -22.64 8.07
CA ASN A 216 -1.70 -21.45 8.73
C ASN A 216 -0.21 -21.60 9.07
N GLY A 217 0.58 -20.57 8.74
CA GLY A 217 2.01 -20.50 8.99
C GLY A 217 2.86 -21.41 8.08
N ASP A 218 2.25 -22.11 7.10
CA ASP A 218 2.96 -22.97 6.16
C ASP A 218 2.68 -22.58 4.70
N HIS A 219 1.45 -22.76 4.23
CA HIS A 219 1.13 -22.43 2.84
C HIS A 219 -0.37 -22.31 2.55
N MET A 220 -0.66 -21.67 1.40
CA MET A 220 -1.94 -21.71 0.71
C MET A 220 -1.76 -22.30 -0.69
N THR A 221 -2.74 -23.06 -1.15
CA THR A 221 -2.79 -23.61 -2.50
C THR A 221 -4.02 -23.13 -3.23
N PHE A 222 -3.79 -22.53 -4.38
CA PHE A 222 -4.81 -22.09 -5.31
C PHE A 222 -4.76 -22.97 -6.56
N VAL A 223 -5.93 -23.33 -7.08
CA VAL A 223 -6.09 -24.05 -8.35
C VAL A 223 -6.89 -23.19 -9.32
N ARG A 224 -6.62 -23.35 -10.61
CA ARG A 224 -7.35 -22.65 -11.66
C ARG A 224 -8.87 -22.80 -11.48
N ASN A 225 -9.60 -21.70 -11.60
CA ASN A 225 -11.05 -21.71 -11.64
C ASN A 225 -11.51 -22.09 -13.04
N GLU A 226 -12.02 -23.31 -13.19
CA GLU A 226 -12.54 -23.79 -14.50
C GLU A 226 -13.81 -23.04 -14.96
N LYS A 227 -14.38 -22.21 -14.10
CA LYS A 227 -15.54 -21.37 -14.39
C LYS A 227 -15.22 -19.89 -14.58
N TYR A 228 -13.91 -19.55 -14.58
CA TYR A 228 -13.50 -18.18 -14.84
C TYR A 228 -14.00 -17.73 -16.21
N PHE A 229 -14.57 -16.54 -16.28
CA PHE A 229 -15.31 -16.08 -17.46
C PHE A 229 -14.42 -15.80 -18.67
N GLU A 230 -13.13 -15.50 -18.46
CA GLU A 230 -12.20 -15.27 -19.56
C GLU A 230 -11.70 -16.59 -20.17
N ALA A 231 -12.12 -16.85 -21.38
CA ALA A 231 -11.77 -18.08 -22.07
C ALA A 231 -10.26 -18.25 -22.26
N GLY A 232 -9.72 -19.38 -21.77
CA GLY A 232 -8.29 -19.70 -21.87
C GLY A 232 -7.41 -19.11 -20.77
N LYS A 233 -7.98 -18.42 -19.81
CA LYS A 233 -7.31 -17.93 -18.63
C LYS A 233 -7.83 -18.63 -17.36
N PRO A 234 -7.02 -18.66 -16.30
CA PRO A 234 -5.58 -18.44 -16.30
C PRO A 234 -4.83 -19.61 -16.96
N ALA A 235 -3.62 -19.34 -17.50
CA ALA A 235 -2.79 -20.38 -18.12
C ALA A 235 -2.06 -21.25 -17.08
N ILE A 236 -1.79 -20.72 -15.89
CA ILE A 236 -1.17 -21.44 -14.79
C ILE A 236 -2.24 -22.23 -14.03
N GLU A 237 -2.00 -23.54 -13.86
CA GLU A 237 -2.99 -24.44 -13.25
C GLU A 237 -3.00 -24.38 -11.72
N LYS A 238 -1.84 -24.03 -11.11
CA LYS A 238 -1.70 -24.02 -9.66
C LYS A 238 -0.74 -22.94 -9.19
N ILE A 239 -1.14 -22.22 -8.15
CA ILE A 239 -0.29 -21.30 -7.38
C ILE A 239 -0.19 -21.83 -5.95
N THR A 240 1.04 -21.94 -5.44
CA THR A 240 1.27 -22.24 -4.02
C THR A 240 1.93 -21.00 -3.39
N ILE A 241 1.29 -20.39 -2.42
CA ILE A 241 1.88 -19.29 -1.62
C ILE A 241 2.48 -19.93 -0.37
N ARG A 242 3.77 -19.76 -0.15
CA ARG A 242 4.48 -20.27 1.02
C ARG A 242 4.82 -19.14 1.99
N ILE A 243 4.56 -19.40 3.27
CA ILE A 243 4.86 -18.46 4.34
C ILE A 243 6.30 -18.69 4.81
N ILE A 244 7.20 -17.78 4.47
CA ILE A 244 8.64 -17.89 4.74
C ILE A 244 9.13 -16.57 5.37
N PRO A 245 9.11 -16.41 6.70
CA PRO A 245 9.52 -15.16 7.36
C PRO A 245 10.97 -14.75 7.08
N ASP A 246 11.89 -15.72 6.99
CA ASP A 246 13.32 -15.45 6.77
C ASP A 246 13.59 -15.02 5.31
N GLN A 247 13.97 -13.77 5.14
CA GLN A 247 14.32 -13.17 3.84
C GLN A 247 15.47 -13.90 3.13
N SER A 248 16.47 -14.40 3.86
CA SER A 248 17.62 -15.10 3.26
C SER A 248 17.19 -16.45 2.68
N VAL A 249 16.18 -17.07 3.30
CA VAL A 249 15.56 -18.31 2.77
C VAL A 249 14.77 -17.98 1.51
N ARG A 250 13.91 -16.95 1.50
CA ARG A 250 13.15 -16.53 0.31
C ARG A 250 14.08 -16.22 -0.87
N LYS A 251 15.15 -15.44 -0.63
CA LYS A 251 16.20 -15.16 -1.61
C LYS A 251 16.81 -16.44 -2.18
N THR A 252 17.19 -17.38 -1.32
CA THR A 252 17.79 -18.64 -1.73
C THR A 252 16.83 -19.47 -2.58
N MET A 253 15.54 -19.50 -2.23
CA MET A 253 14.52 -20.20 -3.02
C MET A 253 14.38 -19.62 -4.43
N LEU A 254 14.39 -18.30 -4.59
CA LEU A 254 14.38 -17.65 -5.91
C LEU A 254 15.62 -18.00 -6.74
N ILE A 255 16.82 -17.92 -6.15
CA ILE A 255 18.07 -18.25 -6.83
C ILE A 255 18.09 -19.71 -7.29
N ASN A 256 17.59 -20.63 -6.49
CA ASN A 256 17.57 -22.05 -6.81
C ASN A 256 16.41 -22.45 -7.75
N GLY A 257 15.41 -21.58 -7.94
CA GLY A 257 14.19 -21.88 -8.69
C GLY A 257 13.15 -22.68 -7.91
N ASP A 258 13.24 -22.67 -6.56
CA ASP A 258 12.27 -23.27 -5.64
C ASP A 258 11.09 -22.31 -5.36
N ALA A 259 11.22 -21.03 -5.72
CA ALA A 259 10.18 -20.03 -5.75
C ALA A 259 10.19 -19.27 -7.07
N ASP A 260 9.03 -18.75 -7.48
CA ASP A 260 8.81 -18.02 -8.72
C ASP A 260 8.57 -16.54 -8.53
N LEU A 261 8.10 -16.12 -7.36
CA LEU A 261 7.82 -14.73 -7.05
C LEU A 261 8.03 -14.48 -5.55
N ASP A 262 8.70 -13.38 -5.21
CA ASP A 262 8.75 -12.77 -3.90
C ASP A 262 8.11 -11.39 -3.98
N MET A 263 7.08 -11.16 -3.21
CA MET A 263 6.36 -9.90 -3.17
C MET A 263 7.07 -8.92 -2.24
N TRP A 264 7.11 -7.65 -2.62
CA TRP A 264 7.76 -6.57 -1.87
C TRP A 264 9.20 -6.90 -1.48
N THR A 265 9.97 -7.20 -2.52
CA THR A 265 11.39 -7.53 -2.34
C THR A 265 12.15 -6.32 -1.80
N THR A 266 12.77 -6.47 -0.65
CA THR A 266 13.49 -5.37 0.01
C THR A 266 14.78 -5.02 -0.72
N GLU A 267 15.28 -3.80 -0.52
CA GLU A 267 16.47 -3.27 -1.19
C GLU A 267 17.73 -4.16 -0.99
N PRO A 268 18.04 -4.66 0.23
CA PRO A 268 19.18 -5.56 0.40
C PRO A 268 19.02 -6.86 -0.39
N MET A 269 17.79 -7.37 -0.49
CA MET A 269 17.51 -8.59 -1.26
C MET A 269 17.61 -8.33 -2.77
N ILE A 270 17.13 -7.16 -3.24
CA ILE A 270 17.27 -6.74 -4.64
C ILE A 270 18.75 -6.70 -5.03
N ALA A 271 19.61 -6.08 -4.21
CA ALA A 271 21.06 -6.00 -4.47
C ALA A 271 21.71 -7.37 -4.66
N ASP A 272 21.28 -8.36 -3.88
CA ASP A 272 21.79 -9.73 -3.96
C ASP A 272 21.23 -10.53 -5.14
N LEU A 273 20.03 -10.16 -5.63
CA LEU A 273 19.35 -10.82 -6.73
C LEU A 273 19.69 -10.24 -8.10
N GLU A 274 20.17 -8.99 -8.14
CA GLU A 274 20.60 -8.37 -9.39
C GLU A 274 21.72 -9.18 -10.07
N GLY A 275 21.53 -9.42 -11.37
CA GLY A 275 22.48 -10.20 -12.17
C GLY A 275 22.37 -11.72 -12.01
N GLN A 276 21.48 -12.24 -11.19
CA GLN A 276 21.20 -13.67 -11.15
C GLN A 276 20.49 -14.10 -12.45
N PRO A 277 20.98 -15.15 -13.14
CA PRO A 277 20.53 -15.46 -14.50
C PRO A 277 19.07 -15.94 -14.58
N ASN A 278 18.52 -16.43 -13.49
CA ASN A 278 17.17 -16.98 -13.39
C ASN A 278 16.18 -16.08 -12.65
N VAL A 279 16.63 -14.89 -12.21
CA VAL A 279 15.80 -13.91 -11.48
C VAL A 279 15.69 -12.61 -12.28
N LYS A 280 14.55 -11.98 -12.20
CA LYS A 280 14.25 -10.67 -12.76
C LYS A 280 13.60 -9.82 -11.66
N ILE A 281 13.96 -8.56 -11.59
CA ILE A 281 13.30 -7.57 -10.73
C ILE A 281 12.27 -6.83 -11.58
N SER A 282 11.01 -6.90 -11.19
CA SER A 282 9.93 -6.06 -11.73
C SER A 282 9.69 -4.92 -10.76
N GLN A 283 9.92 -3.70 -11.21
CA GLN A 283 9.68 -2.49 -10.43
C GLN A 283 8.48 -1.76 -11.02
N SER A 284 7.62 -1.22 -10.18
CA SER A 284 6.58 -0.30 -10.63
C SER A 284 7.22 0.95 -11.24
N PRO A 285 6.68 1.49 -12.34
CA PRO A 285 7.16 2.76 -12.91
C PRO A 285 7.03 3.91 -11.91
N ASP A 286 6.00 3.89 -11.08
CA ASP A 286 5.70 4.85 -10.03
C ASP A 286 5.50 4.12 -8.69
N ASN A 287 5.45 4.87 -7.59
CA ASN A 287 5.11 4.33 -6.29
C ASN A 287 4.16 5.27 -5.55
N ARG A 288 3.15 4.71 -4.89
CA ARG A 288 2.20 5.47 -4.07
C ARG A 288 2.80 5.94 -2.74
N TRP A 289 3.74 5.18 -2.22
CA TRP A 289 4.33 5.42 -0.91
C TRP A 289 5.43 6.48 -1.01
N VAL A 290 5.20 7.62 -0.37
CA VAL A 290 6.15 8.73 -0.29
C VAL A 290 6.66 8.84 1.13
N MET A 291 7.96 8.74 1.33
CA MET A 291 8.63 9.02 2.60
C MET A 291 8.64 10.52 2.85
N ARG A 292 8.18 10.95 4.03
CA ARG A 292 8.02 12.35 4.42
C ARG A 292 8.61 12.63 5.78
N ILE A 293 9.01 13.88 5.98
CA ILE A 293 9.18 14.43 7.33
C ILE A 293 7.94 15.25 7.66
N PHE A 294 7.32 14.92 8.78
CA PHE A 294 6.21 15.67 9.36
C PHE A 294 6.76 16.70 10.35
N PHE A 295 6.32 17.93 10.24
CA PHE A 295 6.70 19.01 11.14
C PHE A 295 5.56 19.31 12.09
N ASN A 296 5.71 19.07 13.38
CA ASN A 296 4.72 19.55 14.35
C ASN A 296 4.80 21.09 14.47
N LEU A 297 3.78 21.80 14.02
CA LEU A 297 3.75 23.25 14.09
C LEU A 297 3.26 23.76 15.45
N ALA A 298 2.68 22.90 16.30
CA ALA A 298 2.36 23.19 17.69
C ALA A 298 3.52 22.80 18.62
N ALA A 299 3.63 23.45 19.74
CA ALA A 299 4.62 23.08 20.75
C ALA A 299 4.39 21.66 21.23
N LYS A 300 5.47 20.91 21.41
CA LYS A 300 5.45 19.50 21.79
C LYS A 300 4.53 19.22 22.98
N GLY A 301 3.66 18.23 22.82
CA GLY A 301 2.63 17.86 23.80
C GLY A 301 1.41 18.77 23.78
N THR A 302 1.26 19.59 22.74
CA THR A 302 0.07 20.41 22.47
C THR A 302 -0.42 20.18 21.05
N VAL A 303 -1.65 20.60 20.75
CA VAL A 303 -2.29 20.39 19.44
C VAL A 303 -2.84 21.68 18.82
N ASP A 304 -2.57 22.83 19.43
CA ASP A 304 -3.01 24.14 18.95
C ASP A 304 -1.80 25.01 18.56
N PRO A 305 -1.45 25.11 17.25
CA PRO A 305 -0.30 25.87 16.80
C PRO A 305 -0.48 27.38 16.90
N VAL A 306 -1.71 27.86 17.03
CA VAL A 306 -2.00 29.32 17.19
C VAL A 306 -1.79 29.76 18.63
N ALA A 307 -2.32 28.97 19.58
CA ALA A 307 -2.16 29.25 21.00
C ALA A 307 -0.77 28.93 21.54
N THR A 308 -0.18 27.85 20.99
CA THR A 308 1.11 27.30 21.43
C THR A 308 1.97 26.94 20.21
N PRO A 309 2.49 27.90 19.44
CA PRO A 309 3.31 27.63 18.27
C PRO A 309 4.60 26.90 18.65
N HIS A 310 5.07 26.02 17.78
CA HIS A 310 6.34 25.32 17.97
C HIS A 310 7.51 26.33 17.95
N PRO A 311 8.39 26.37 18.95
CA PRO A 311 9.42 27.40 19.06
C PRO A 311 10.42 27.41 17.90
N ILE A 312 10.60 26.32 17.20
CA ILE A 312 11.54 26.17 16.08
C ILE A 312 10.79 26.03 14.75
N LEU A 313 9.87 25.07 14.66
CA LEU A 313 9.27 24.62 13.40
C LEU A 313 8.11 25.51 12.91
N SER A 314 7.52 26.36 13.73
CA SER A 314 6.50 27.32 13.28
C SER A 314 7.07 28.40 12.35
N ASP A 315 8.38 28.68 12.39
CA ASP A 315 9.05 29.57 11.43
C ASP A 315 9.30 28.85 10.10
N LEU A 316 8.65 29.33 9.04
CA LEU A 316 8.78 28.77 7.69
C LEU A 316 10.23 28.76 7.20
N ARG A 317 11.03 29.77 7.54
CA ARG A 317 12.45 29.87 7.14
C ARG A 317 13.26 28.70 7.70
N VAL A 318 12.92 28.21 8.88
CA VAL A 318 13.55 27.02 9.48
C VAL A 318 13.17 25.75 8.70
N ARG A 319 11.89 25.56 8.37
CA ARG A 319 11.47 24.38 7.56
C ARG A 319 12.10 24.41 6.17
N GLN A 320 12.19 25.58 5.53
CA GLN A 320 12.89 25.77 4.25
C GLN A 320 14.40 25.50 4.37
N ALA A 321 15.03 25.85 5.49
CA ALA A 321 16.44 25.53 5.75
C ALA A 321 16.64 24.01 5.91
N ILE A 322 15.77 23.33 6.65
CA ILE A 322 15.78 21.86 6.77
C ILE A 322 15.67 21.22 5.39
N ARG A 323 14.71 21.65 4.56
CA ARG A 323 14.54 21.14 3.19
C ARG A 323 15.80 21.32 2.34
N ALA A 324 16.40 22.53 2.36
CA ALA A 324 17.59 22.84 1.58
C ALA A 324 18.83 22.06 2.05
N ALA A 325 18.82 21.53 3.28
CA ALA A 325 19.93 20.82 3.89
C ALA A 325 19.90 19.30 3.68
N ILE A 326 18.85 18.74 3.11
CA ILE A 326 18.71 17.29 2.92
C ILE A 326 19.06 16.89 1.48
N ASP A 327 20.09 16.04 1.32
CA ASP A 327 20.52 15.48 0.03
C ASP A 327 19.75 14.18 -0.26
N THR A 328 18.57 14.33 -0.88
CA THR A 328 17.71 13.19 -1.24
C THR A 328 18.31 12.29 -2.32
N ASP A 329 19.21 12.80 -3.18
CA ASP A 329 19.90 11.98 -4.18
C ASP A 329 20.90 11.03 -3.52
N THR A 330 21.64 11.50 -2.51
CA THR A 330 22.52 10.64 -1.72
C THR A 330 21.73 9.60 -0.93
N ILE A 331 20.61 9.98 -0.31
CA ILE A 331 19.72 9.04 0.39
C ILE A 331 19.27 7.92 -0.57
N SER A 332 18.67 8.27 -1.71
CA SER A 332 18.23 7.31 -2.70
C SER A 332 19.34 6.35 -3.14
N LYS A 333 20.52 6.89 -3.43
CA LYS A 333 21.62 6.11 -3.99
C LYS A 333 22.30 5.21 -2.95
N GLU A 334 22.59 5.72 -1.75
CA GLU A 334 23.44 5.01 -0.79
C GLU A 334 22.64 4.08 0.14
N PHE A 335 21.37 4.40 0.45
CA PHE A 335 20.55 3.60 1.37
C PHE A 335 19.49 2.77 0.65
N PHE A 336 19.03 3.22 -0.52
CA PHE A 336 17.99 2.55 -1.31
C PHE A 336 18.49 2.06 -2.68
N LEU A 337 19.80 1.99 -2.89
CA LEU A 337 20.45 1.45 -4.08
C LEU A 337 20.01 2.11 -5.40
N GLY A 338 19.44 3.31 -5.33
CA GLY A 338 18.88 4.03 -6.46
C GLY A 338 17.47 3.58 -6.88
N TYR A 339 16.85 2.67 -6.15
CA TYR A 339 15.47 2.23 -6.41
C TYR A 339 14.43 3.24 -5.89
N ALA A 340 14.67 3.88 -4.74
CA ALA A 340 13.87 5.00 -4.27
C ALA A 340 14.12 6.23 -5.15
N LYS A 341 13.05 6.92 -5.57
CA LYS A 341 13.17 8.11 -6.42
C LYS A 341 12.92 9.36 -5.60
N PRO A 342 13.74 10.42 -5.68
CA PRO A 342 13.46 11.68 -5.00
C PRO A 342 12.06 12.19 -5.35
N ALA A 343 11.28 12.55 -4.33
CA ALA A 343 9.99 13.19 -4.43
C ALA A 343 10.02 14.50 -3.63
N TRP A 344 9.30 15.52 -4.09
CA TRP A 344 9.26 16.85 -3.47
C TRP A 344 7.87 17.47 -3.47
N THR A 345 6.87 16.69 -3.91
CA THR A 345 5.45 17.02 -3.90
C THR A 345 4.65 15.74 -3.71
N GLU A 346 3.40 15.86 -3.28
CA GLU A 346 2.45 14.73 -3.19
C GLU A 346 1.92 14.31 -4.57
N PHE A 347 1.97 15.22 -5.55
CA PHE A 347 1.36 15.03 -6.87
C PHE A 347 2.38 14.52 -7.88
N ILE A 348 2.78 13.27 -7.71
CA ILE A 348 3.83 12.61 -8.51
C ILE A 348 3.31 11.50 -9.42
N ARG A 349 2.02 11.15 -9.34
CA ARG A 349 1.41 10.07 -10.11
C ARG A 349 0.37 10.58 -11.10
N GLU A 350 0.33 9.95 -12.26
CA GLU A 350 -0.74 10.19 -13.23
C GLU A 350 -2.12 9.75 -12.65
N PRO A 351 -3.21 10.44 -13.02
CA PRO A 351 -3.29 11.55 -13.98
C PRO A 351 -3.02 12.94 -13.36
N TYR A 352 -2.69 13.03 -12.08
CA TYR A 352 -2.58 14.29 -11.32
C TYR A 352 -1.13 14.67 -11.00
N THR A 353 -0.25 14.61 -11.98
CA THR A 353 1.12 15.12 -11.83
C THR A 353 1.16 16.64 -11.93
N CYS A 354 1.96 17.30 -11.09
CA CYS A 354 2.14 18.75 -11.08
C CYS A 354 3.60 19.14 -11.31
N ASP A 355 3.82 20.17 -12.15
CA ASP A 355 5.17 20.67 -12.45
C ASP A 355 5.64 21.63 -11.32
N VAL A 356 5.99 21.03 -10.20
CA VAL A 356 6.57 21.76 -9.05
C VAL A 356 8.10 21.70 -9.16
N PRO A 357 8.80 22.85 -9.14
CA PRO A 357 10.25 22.89 -9.22
C PRO A 357 10.92 22.10 -8.09
N ARG A 358 11.82 21.18 -8.44
CA ARG A 358 12.57 20.42 -7.44
C ARG A 358 13.46 21.33 -6.61
N PRO A 359 13.38 21.31 -5.26
CA PRO A 359 14.28 22.05 -4.38
C PRO A 359 15.74 21.59 -4.57
N ALA A 360 16.67 22.55 -4.58
CA ALA A 360 18.10 22.22 -4.63
C ALA A 360 18.63 21.92 -3.22
N PHE A 361 19.51 20.94 -3.13
CA PHE A 361 20.36 20.74 -1.95
C PHE A 361 21.39 21.89 -1.89
N ASP A 362 21.34 22.70 -0.84
CA ASP A 362 22.14 23.92 -0.68
C ASP A 362 22.34 24.27 0.79
N LEU A 363 23.47 23.87 1.36
CA LEU A 363 23.82 24.14 2.77
C LEU A 363 24.11 25.62 3.04
N GLU A 364 24.57 26.40 2.04
CA GLU A 364 24.81 27.82 2.21
C GLU A 364 23.50 28.58 2.31
N LYS A 365 22.52 28.25 1.46
CA LYS A 365 21.16 28.77 1.54
C LYS A 365 20.50 28.39 2.87
N ALA A 366 20.64 27.14 3.29
CA ALA A 366 20.10 26.67 4.57
C ALA A 366 20.67 27.48 5.76
N ALA A 367 21.98 27.68 5.80
CA ALA A 367 22.62 28.48 6.85
C ALA A 367 22.12 29.95 6.84
N SER A 368 21.96 30.55 5.64
CA SER A 368 21.44 31.93 5.51
C SER A 368 20.03 32.07 6.07
N LEU A 369 19.14 31.12 5.74
CA LEU A 369 17.76 31.08 6.23
C LEU A 369 17.70 30.99 7.76
N LEU A 370 18.56 30.17 8.38
CA LEU A 370 18.64 30.07 9.83
C LEU A 370 19.15 31.37 10.47
N ASP A 371 20.16 32.01 9.85
CA ASP A 371 20.68 33.32 10.32
C ASP A 371 19.62 34.43 10.23
N GLU A 372 18.83 34.43 9.13
CA GLU A 372 17.70 35.34 8.91
C GLU A 372 16.55 35.12 9.89
N ALA A 373 16.31 33.84 10.27
CA ALA A 373 15.34 33.47 11.28
C ALA A 373 15.79 33.78 12.72
N GLY A 374 17.05 34.26 12.89
CA GLY A 374 17.58 34.66 14.20
C GLY A 374 18.27 33.55 14.97
N TRP A 375 18.52 32.38 14.35
CA TRP A 375 19.22 31.27 14.97
C TRP A 375 20.72 31.38 14.73
N LYS A 376 21.54 31.44 15.80
CA LYS A 376 22.99 31.63 15.72
C LYS A 376 23.72 30.86 16.80
N ASP A 377 24.82 30.19 16.45
CA ASP A 377 25.79 29.67 17.41
C ASP A 377 26.65 30.82 17.94
N THR A 378 26.41 31.24 19.17
CA THR A 378 27.07 32.42 19.76
C THR A 378 28.09 32.06 20.81
N ASP A 379 28.06 30.87 21.38
CA ASP A 379 29.01 30.37 22.36
C ASP A 379 30.06 29.42 21.77
N GLY A 380 29.85 28.95 20.52
CA GLY A 380 30.80 28.14 19.77
C GLY A 380 30.73 26.66 20.13
N ASP A 381 29.61 26.19 20.69
CA ASP A 381 29.42 24.78 21.04
C ASP A 381 28.95 23.91 19.86
N GLY A 382 28.63 24.54 18.73
CA GLY A 382 28.18 23.91 17.48
C GLY A 382 26.69 23.74 17.38
N VAL A 383 25.89 24.25 18.32
CA VAL A 383 24.43 24.26 18.29
C VAL A 383 23.95 25.70 18.25
N ARG A 384 22.93 26.00 17.47
CA ARG A 384 22.37 27.36 17.37
C ARG A 384 21.42 27.63 18.51
N GLU A 385 21.40 28.91 18.96
CA GLU A 385 20.42 29.41 19.89
C GLU A 385 19.64 30.58 19.27
N CYS A 386 18.46 30.82 19.78
CA CYS A 386 17.67 31.95 19.40
C CYS A 386 18.37 33.28 19.79
N ARG A 387 18.56 34.18 18.82
CA ARG A 387 19.06 35.53 18.95
C ARG A 387 18.19 36.49 18.14
N GLY A 388 17.02 36.78 18.69
CA GLY A 388 16.01 37.61 18.04
C GLY A 388 15.08 36.83 17.11
N CYS A 389 14.80 35.57 17.40
CA CYS A 389 13.80 34.76 16.71
C CYS A 389 12.39 35.33 16.94
N GLU A 390 11.48 35.07 16.02
CA GLU A 390 10.08 35.48 16.14
C GLU A 390 9.25 34.50 17.01
N THR A 391 9.66 33.24 17.07
CA THR A 391 8.84 32.13 17.61
C THR A 391 9.41 31.53 18.91
N ALA A 392 10.66 31.84 19.25
CA ALA A 392 11.34 31.27 20.42
C ALA A 392 11.84 32.38 21.37
N GLU A 393 11.98 32.02 22.65
CA GLU A 393 12.59 32.90 23.63
C GLU A 393 14.10 33.07 23.38
N GLU A 394 14.64 34.24 23.77
CA GLU A 394 16.08 34.50 23.66
C GLU A 394 16.91 33.46 24.38
N GLY A 395 17.86 32.86 23.68
CA GLY A 395 18.70 31.79 24.20
C GLY A 395 18.10 30.37 24.13
N TYR A 396 16.92 30.22 23.53
CA TYR A 396 16.35 28.88 23.29
C TYR A 396 17.27 28.09 22.37
N VAL A 397 17.63 26.87 22.76
CA VAL A 397 18.56 26.00 22.01
C VAL A 397 17.84 25.29 20.87
N MET A 398 18.46 25.24 19.69
CA MET A 398 17.91 24.58 18.50
C MET A 398 18.11 23.05 18.59
N GLU A 399 17.32 22.45 19.46
CA GLU A 399 17.34 21.01 19.74
C GLU A 399 15.92 20.42 19.62
N MET A 400 15.78 19.32 18.88
CA MET A 400 14.49 18.67 18.59
C MET A 400 14.62 17.14 18.65
N ASP A 401 13.51 16.47 18.96
CA ASP A 401 13.37 15.03 18.73
C ASP A 401 13.10 14.76 17.26
N PHE A 402 13.72 13.71 16.72
CA PHE A 402 13.43 13.20 15.38
C PHE A 402 13.13 11.71 15.47
N ILE A 403 11.92 11.32 15.13
CA ILE A 403 11.37 9.98 15.33
C ILE A 403 11.31 9.24 13.99
N ALA A 404 11.73 7.97 13.95
CA ALA A 404 11.48 7.03 12.87
C ALA A 404 10.71 5.82 13.43
N TYR A 405 9.89 5.17 12.59
CA TYR A 405 9.21 3.95 13.02
C TYR A 405 10.08 2.71 12.77
N ALA A 406 9.95 1.74 13.66
CA ALA A 406 10.88 0.62 13.74
C ALA A 406 10.69 -0.40 12.60
N GLU A 407 9.46 -0.57 12.11
CA GLU A 407 9.09 -1.65 11.20
C GLU A 407 9.71 -1.49 9.80
N TYR A 408 10.07 -0.27 9.40
CA TYR A 408 10.78 -0.06 8.14
C TYR A 408 12.21 -0.62 8.17
N GLY A 409 12.85 -0.59 9.34
CA GLY A 409 14.16 -1.18 9.57
C GLY A 409 15.35 -0.30 9.17
N GLU A 410 16.50 -0.95 8.92
CA GLU A 410 17.81 -0.32 8.79
C GLU A 410 17.91 0.82 7.75
N PRO A 411 17.31 0.74 6.53
CA PRO A 411 17.41 1.83 5.56
C PRO A 411 16.82 3.16 6.07
N LEU A 412 15.72 3.11 6.83
CA LEU A 412 15.13 4.31 7.42
C LEU A 412 15.96 4.84 8.58
N GLU A 413 16.51 3.98 9.43
CA GLU A 413 17.40 4.39 10.52
C GLU A 413 18.67 5.07 9.99
N LEU A 414 19.27 4.54 8.92
CA LEU A 414 20.42 5.16 8.24
C LEU A 414 20.04 6.51 7.62
N THR A 415 18.86 6.62 7.03
CA THR A 415 18.33 7.86 6.49
C THR A 415 18.15 8.91 7.60
N GLN A 416 17.55 8.55 8.72
CA GLN A 416 17.40 9.39 9.90
C GLN A 416 18.75 9.90 10.43
N GLN A 417 19.75 9.01 10.55
CA GLN A 417 21.10 9.36 10.98
C GLN A 417 21.79 10.31 9.99
N PHE A 418 21.66 10.05 8.70
CA PHE A 418 22.22 10.91 7.65
C PHE A 418 21.62 12.32 7.68
N ILE A 419 20.30 12.43 7.80
CA ILE A 419 19.60 13.71 7.93
C ILE A 419 20.11 14.46 9.18
N ALA A 420 20.23 13.75 10.31
CA ALA A 420 20.74 14.36 11.54
C ALA A 420 22.19 14.86 11.39
N GLU A 421 23.04 14.13 10.66
CA GLU A 421 24.41 14.59 10.36
C GLU A 421 24.39 15.85 9.47
N GLN A 422 23.55 15.90 8.44
CA GLN A 422 23.45 17.08 7.58
C GLN A 422 22.98 18.31 8.36
N LEU A 423 21.91 18.18 9.15
CA LEU A 423 21.35 19.26 9.96
C LEU A 423 22.32 19.67 11.10
N GLY A 424 23.06 18.72 11.65
CA GLY A 424 24.12 18.99 12.64
C GLY A 424 25.23 19.91 12.11
N LYS A 425 25.57 19.83 10.81
CA LYS A 425 26.54 20.76 10.17
C LYS A 425 26.05 22.21 10.16
N LEU A 426 24.75 22.42 10.31
CA LEU A 426 24.10 23.74 10.37
C LEU A 426 23.83 24.20 11.81
N GLY A 427 24.20 23.41 12.81
CA GLY A 427 23.94 23.73 14.21
C GLY A 427 22.53 23.38 14.68
N ILE A 428 21.82 22.48 13.98
CA ILE A 428 20.55 21.92 14.41
C ILE A 428 20.86 20.58 15.10
N LYS A 429 20.54 20.46 16.38
CA LYS A 429 20.73 19.22 17.13
C LYS A 429 19.46 18.38 17.10
N LEU A 430 19.59 17.12 16.66
CA LEU A 430 18.49 16.16 16.66
C LEU A 430 18.75 15.02 17.65
N ASN A 431 17.73 14.70 18.45
CA ASN A 431 17.70 13.53 19.32
C ASN A 431 16.97 12.41 18.59
N LEU A 432 17.69 11.43 18.07
CA LEU A 432 17.12 10.35 17.27
C LEU A 432 16.39 9.34 18.16
N LYS A 433 15.19 8.97 17.73
CA LYS A 433 14.35 7.97 18.37
C LYS A 433 13.81 7.01 17.30
N VAL A 434 13.76 5.73 17.64
CA VAL A 434 13.10 4.70 16.85
C VAL A 434 12.00 4.12 17.73
N VAL A 435 10.76 4.12 17.26
CA VAL A 435 9.59 3.66 18.02
C VAL A 435 8.76 2.70 17.18
N GLU A 436 8.03 1.80 17.84
CA GLU A 436 7.08 0.93 17.15
C GLU A 436 5.89 1.75 16.60
N GLY A 437 5.40 1.41 15.41
CA GLY A 437 4.25 2.06 14.78
C GLY A 437 3.01 2.05 15.67
N SER A 438 2.80 0.96 16.40
CA SER A 438 1.72 0.82 17.39
C SER A 438 1.76 1.85 18.53
N ILE A 439 2.92 2.49 18.77
CA ILE A 439 3.09 3.59 19.73
C ILE A 439 2.98 4.94 19.02
N LEU A 440 3.57 5.04 17.82
CA LEU A 440 3.58 6.29 17.05
C LEU A 440 2.14 6.71 16.70
N TRP A 441 1.36 5.78 16.18
CA TRP A 441 0.01 6.00 15.65
C TRP A 441 -1.13 5.59 16.58
N ALA A 442 -0.87 5.24 17.83
CA ALA A 442 -1.92 4.93 18.80
C ALA A 442 -2.89 6.11 18.97
N ALA A 443 -4.10 5.83 19.43
CA ALA A 443 -5.07 6.87 19.78
C ALA A 443 -4.50 7.84 20.84
N SER A 444 -4.95 9.09 20.83
CA SER A 444 -4.52 10.10 21.79
C SER A 444 -4.74 9.69 23.25
N THR A 445 -5.84 8.99 23.52
CA THR A 445 -6.21 8.45 24.84
C THR A 445 -5.28 7.32 25.31
N ASP A 446 -4.64 6.62 24.38
CA ASP A 446 -3.68 5.55 24.64
C ASP A 446 -2.22 6.06 24.63
N GLY A 447 -2.04 7.38 24.48
CA GLY A 447 -0.74 8.04 24.50
C GLY A 447 -0.02 8.04 23.16
N GLY A 448 -0.75 7.88 22.05
CA GLY A 448 -0.21 7.98 20.68
C GLY A 448 0.59 9.26 20.49
N ILE A 449 1.78 9.12 19.94
CA ILE A 449 2.75 10.22 19.87
C ILE A 449 2.25 11.34 18.96
N GLU A 450 1.82 11.01 17.75
CA GLU A 450 1.37 11.99 16.76
C GLU A 450 0.00 12.56 17.13
N GLN A 451 -0.94 11.71 17.53
CA GLN A 451 -2.29 12.14 17.90
C GLN A 451 -2.28 13.12 19.09
N SER A 452 -1.37 12.93 20.05
CA SER A 452 -1.21 13.83 21.20
C SER A 452 -0.26 15.01 20.96
N GLY A 453 0.35 15.14 19.77
CA GLY A 453 1.34 16.17 19.44
C GLY A 453 2.66 16.02 20.22
N ASN A 454 2.99 14.83 20.72
CA ASN A 454 4.17 14.61 21.55
C ASN A 454 5.45 14.32 20.74
N PHE A 455 5.65 15.05 19.65
CA PHE A 455 6.82 14.97 18.78
C PHE A 455 7.22 16.38 18.31
N ASP A 456 8.43 16.51 17.77
CA ASP A 456 8.89 17.71 17.06
C ASP A 456 8.92 17.42 15.55
N MET A 457 9.65 16.38 15.14
CA MET A 457 9.71 15.86 13.78
C MET A 457 9.64 14.34 13.82
N ASP A 458 8.99 13.75 12.81
CA ASP A 458 9.07 12.33 12.53
C ASP A 458 9.21 12.05 11.04
N ILE A 459 9.52 10.79 10.70
CA ILE A 459 9.73 10.34 9.32
C ILE A 459 9.08 8.98 9.09
N TRP A 460 8.16 8.92 8.14
CA TRP A 460 7.51 7.69 7.69
C TRP A 460 6.87 7.89 6.31
N ASP A 461 6.41 6.81 5.72
CA ASP A 461 5.83 6.79 4.38
C ASP A 461 4.35 6.43 4.40
N ASP A 462 3.62 7.04 3.52
CA ASP A 462 2.24 6.72 3.22
C ASP A 462 1.88 7.14 1.79
N GLY A 463 0.69 6.78 1.33
CA GLY A 463 0.18 7.14 0.03
C GLY A 463 -1.28 6.74 -0.11
N TYR A 464 -1.91 7.14 -1.19
CA TYR A 464 -3.30 6.79 -1.47
C TYR A 464 -3.38 5.57 -2.40
N ALA A 465 -4.35 4.70 -2.11
CA ALA A 465 -4.74 3.63 -3.02
C ALA A 465 -5.47 4.20 -4.25
N GLY A 466 -5.40 3.49 -5.37
CA GLY A 466 -6.03 3.95 -6.59
C GLY A 466 -5.40 5.22 -7.17
N VAL A 467 -6.18 5.98 -7.91
CA VAL A 467 -5.71 7.13 -8.70
C VAL A 467 -6.20 8.49 -8.19
N ASP A 468 -7.13 8.51 -7.25
CA ASP A 468 -7.74 9.73 -6.72
C ASP A 468 -7.12 10.14 -5.39
N PRO A 469 -6.42 11.29 -5.29
CA PRO A 469 -5.79 11.74 -4.05
C PRO A 469 -6.75 12.48 -3.10
N THR A 470 -8.01 12.70 -3.45
CA THR A 470 -8.91 13.62 -2.72
C THR A 470 -9.04 13.25 -1.25
N ASP A 471 -9.37 11.98 -0.94
CA ASP A 471 -9.55 11.53 0.44
C ASP A 471 -8.24 11.58 1.23
N PHE A 472 -7.11 11.25 0.59
CA PHE A 472 -5.78 11.38 1.17
C PHE A 472 -5.47 12.85 1.52
N LEU A 473 -5.72 13.77 0.59
CA LEU A 473 -5.48 15.20 0.84
C LEU A 473 -6.38 15.73 1.97
N TYR A 474 -7.63 15.28 2.05
CA TYR A 474 -8.49 15.62 3.16
C TYR A 474 -7.94 15.11 4.50
N GLN A 475 -7.55 13.83 4.57
CA GLN A 475 -7.01 13.21 5.79
C GLN A 475 -5.74 13.90 6.28
N TYR A 476 -4.85 14.34 5.38
CA TYR A 476 -3.54 14.87 5.73
C TYR A 476 -3.50 16.38 5.87
N TYR A 477 -4.40 17.13 5.21
CA TYR A 477 -4.22 18.58 5.09
C TYR A 477 -5.46 19.39 5.46
N ALA A 478 -6.66 18.81 5.52
CA ALA A 478 -7.83 19.55 5.95
C ALA A 478 -7.69 20.01 7.41
N ALA A 479 -8.17 21.22 7.71
CA ALA A 479 -8.15 21.75 9.07
C ALA A 479 -8.93 20.86 10.06
N ALA A 480 -10.04 20.26 9.61
CA ALA A 480 -10.81 19.33 10.42
C ALA A 480 -10.00 18.08 10.82
N SER A 481 -9.10 17.61 9.95
CA SER A 481 -8.24 16.44 10.18
C SER A 481 -7.08 16.70 11.16
N ALA A 482 -6.95 17.94 11.66
CA ALA A 482 -6.00 18.30 12.70
C ALA A 482 -6.49 17.98 14.12
N GLU A 483 -7.79 17.71 14.30
CA GLU A 483 -8.32 17.29 15.60
C GLU A 483 -7.79 15.89 15.96
N PRO A 484 -7.34 15.66 17.21
CA PRO A 484 -6.87 14.36 17.63
C PRO A 484 -7.87 13.23 17.35
N ASP A 485 -7.38 12.11 16.88
CA ASP A 485 -8.14 10.89 16.56
C ASP A 485 -9.18 11.05 15.43
N PHE A 486 -9.12 12.15 14.66
CA PHE A 486 -10.02 12.37 13.54
C PHE A 486 -9.34 12.19 12.17
N GLY A 487 -8.06 12.56 12.03
CA GLY A 487 -7.31 12.44 10.79
C GLY A 487 -5.80 12.40 11.01
N TYR A 488 -5.05 12.67 9.95
CA TYR A 488 -3.59 12.56 9.92
C TYR A 488 -2.89 13.90 9.72
N ASN A 489 -3.59 15.04 9.90
CA ASN A 489 -2.98 16.36 9.89
C ASN A 489 -2.20 16.60 11.21
N PHE A 490 -1.20 15.75 11.45
CA PHE A 490 -0.35 15.82 12.65
C PHE A 490 0.47 17.09 12.74
N MET A 491 0.68 17.77 11.61
CA MET A 491 1.33 19.08 11.54
C MET A 491 0.50 20.16 12.21
N ARG A 492 -0.80 19.95 12.35
CA ARG A 492 -1.78 20.95 12.85
C ARG A 492 -1.83 22.20 11.96
N TRP A 493 -1.58 21.99 10.66
CA TRP A 493 -1.58 23.03 9.64
C TRP A 493 -2.99 23.32 9.13
N SER A 494 -3.22 24.58 8.71
CA SER A 494 -4.44 24.97 7.99
C SER A 494 -4.16 26.16 7.08
N ASN A 495 -4.85 26.21 5.93
CA ASN A 495 -4.78 27.30 4.97
C ASN A 495 -6.14 27.48 4.29
N GLU A 496 -6.71 28.70 4.32
CA GLU A 496 -8.06 28.97 3.80
C GLU A 496 -8.17 28.75 2.28
N ASP A 497 -7.11 29.07 1.51
CA ASP A 497 -7.10 28.86 0.06
C ASP A 497 -7.01 27.36 -0.27
N PHE A 498 -6.25 26.60 0.51
CA PHE A 498 -6.17 25.12 0.36
C PHE A 498 -7.52 24.46 0.67
N GLU A 499 -8.21 24.86 1.75
CA GLU A 499 -9.55 24.38 2.09
C GLU A 499 -10.55 24.63 0.95
N THR A 500 -10.51 25.85 0.37
CA THR A 500 -11.37 26.19 -0.76
C THR A 500 -11.09 25.30 -1.98
N LEU A 501 -9.82 25.02 -2.28
CA LEU A 501 -9.43 24.13 -3.36
C LEU A 501 -9.84 22.68 -3.07
N LEU A 502 -9.70 22.23 -1.83
CA LEU A 502 -10.10 20.90 -1.40
C LEU A 502 -11.61 20.68 -1.55
N GLU A 503 -12.44 21.70 -1.28
CA GLU A 503 -13.88 21.64 -1.58
C GLU A 503 -14.16 21.60 -3.09
N ASN A 504 -13.38 22.31 -3.91
CA ASN A 504 -13.57 22.39 -5.35
C ASN A 504 -13.26 21.09 -6.10
N VAL A 505 -12.37 20.23 -5.57
CA VAL A 505 -12.01 18.97 -6.24
C VAL A 505 -13.09 17.88 -6.13
N TYR A 506 -14.14 18.09 -5.34
CA TYR A 506 -15.33 17.25 -5.36
C TYR A 506 -16.21 17.56 -6.58
N THR A 507 -15.66 17.34 -7.77
CA THR A 507 -16.30 17.52 -9.09
C THR A 507 -15.83 16.43 -10.03
N LEU A 508 -16.64 16.08 -11.04
CA LEU A 508 -16.26 15.15 -12.11
C LEU A 508 -15.58 15.85 -13.30
N ASP A 509 -15.29 17.15 -13.22
CA ASP A 509 -14.47 17.86 -14.21
C ASP A 509 -12.99 17.58 -13.93
N GLU A 510 -12.44 16.57 -14.59
CA GLU A 510 -11.04 16.15 -14.43
C GLU A 510 -10.04 17.28 -14.73
N ALA A 511 -10.34 18.15 -15.70
CA ALA A 511 -9.45 19.25 -16.03
C ALA A 511 -9.43 20.32 -14.92
N GLN A 512 -10.57 20.60 -14.31
CA GLN A 512 -10.67 21.50 -13.15
C GLN A 512 -9.95 20.91 -11.96
N ARG A 513 -10.17 19.61 -11.67
CA ARG A 513 -9.50 18.89 -10.57
C ARG A 513 -7.98 18.94 -10.72
N ALA A 514 -7.45 18.60 -11.88
CA ALA A 514 -6.02 18.64 -12.15
C ALA A 514 -5.43 20.04 -11.91
N GLN A 515 -6.14 21.10 -12.31
CA GLN A 515 -5.72 22.49 -12.04
C GLN A 515 -5.72 22.81 -10.55
N ASP A 516 -6.75 22.42 -9.82
CA ASP A 516 -6.86 22.71 -8.40
C ASP A 516 -5.87 21.92 -7.56
N PHE A 517 -5.60 20.65 -7.91
CA PHE A 517 -4.52 19.87 -7.31
C PHE A 517 -3.15 20.54 -7.52
N CYS A 518 -2.88 21.10 -8.70
CA CYS A 518 -1.60 21.77 -8.91
C CYS A 518 -1.50 23.11 -8.14
N LYS A 519 -2.59 23.84 -7.92
CA LYS A 519 -2.61 24.98 -7.00
C LYS A 519 -2.39 24.57 -5.54
N MET A 520 -2.96 23.42 -5.12
CA MET A 520 -2.68 22.85 -3.80
C MET A 520 -1.18 22.49 -3.67
N ALA A 521 -0.58 21.91 -4.72
CA ALA A 521 0.85 21.60 -4.74
C ALA A 521 1.71 22.87 -4.57
N GLU A 522 1.34 23.99 -5.19
CA GLU A 522 2.01 25.28 -5.03
C GLU A 522 1.92 25.80 -3.58
N ILE A 523 0.74 25.72 -2.94
CA ILE A 523 0.56 26.11 -1.54
C ILE A 523 1.41 25.24 -0.60
N LEU A 524 1.40 23.92 -0.81
CA LEU A 524 2.21 23.00 0.01
C LEU A 524 3.72 23.22 -0.17
N GLU A 525 4.16 23.58 -1.37
CA GLU A 525 5.55 23.95 -1.65
C GLU A 525 5.94 25.27 -0.95
N GLU A 526 5.04 26.25 -0.95
CA GLU A 526 5.26 27.57 -0.34
C GLU A 526 5.26 27.50 1.19
N GLU A 527 4.32 26.77 1.81
CA GLU A 527 4.14 26.74 3.26
C GLU A 527 4.85 25.57 3.97
N LEU A 528 5.17 24.55 3.23
CA LEU A 528 5.98 23.41 3.68
C LEU A 528 5.52 22.80 5.03
N PRO A 529 4.25 22.40 5.19
CA PRO A 529 3.80 21.77 6.43
C PRO A 529 4.37 20.35 6.60
N ILE A 530 4.61 19.69 5.50
CA ILE A 530 5.24 18.38 5.33
C ILE A 530 6.41 18.49 4.35
N LEU A 531 7.40 17.64 4.48
CA LEU A 531 8.52 17.57 3.54
C LEU A 531 8.60 16.19 2.89
N PRO A 532 8.05 16.02 1.68
CA PRO A 532 8.29 14.83 0.88
C PRO A 532 9.79 14.70 0.54
N LEU A 533 10.31 13.48 0.59
CA LEU A 533 11.75 13.21 0.38
C LEU A 533 12.00 12.31 -0.83
N PHE A 534 11.35 11.16 -0.86
CA PHE A 534 11.50 10.17 -1.92
C PHE A 534 10.33 9.18 -1.90
N THR A 535 10.08 8.54 -3.04
CA THR A 535 9.19 7.38 -3.10
C THR A 535 9.92 6.15 -2.58
N THR A 536 9.24 5.30 -1.83
CA THR A 536 9.81 4.04 -1.37
C THR A 536 9.93 3.03 -2.52
N VAL A 537 10.54 1.88 -2.26
CA VAL A 537 10.75 0.87 -3.31
C VAL A 537 9.53 -0.03 -3.43
N ASN A 538 8.94 -0.07 -4.61
CA ASN A 538 7.92 -1.05 -4.96
C ASN A 538 8.49 -1.99 -6.05
N ALA A 539 9.07 -3.09 -5.62
CA ALA A 539 9.70 -4.05 -6.49
C ALA A 539 9.38 -5.49 -6.08
N ASN A 540 9.23 -6.35 -7.07
CA ASN A 540 8.96 -7.76 -6.89
C ASN A 540 10.01 -8.58 -7.66
N ALA A 541 10.70 -9.50 -6.97
CA ALA A 541 11.64 -10.40 -7.60
C ALA A 541 10.92 -11.65 -8.10
N HIS A 542 11.10 -11.98 -9.38
CA HIS A 542 10.47 -13.17 -9.93
C HIS A 542 11.38 -14.00 -10.84
N SER A 543 11.05 -15.26 -10.98
CA SER A 543 11.73 -16.19 -11.87
C SER A 543 11.62 -15.73 -13.33
N THR A 544 12.69 -15.86 -14.10
CA THR A 544 12.66 -15.60 -15.56
C THR A 544 11.76 -16.55 -16.34
N ARG A 545 11.31 -17.66 -15.75
CA ARG A 545 10.31 -18.54 -16.36
C ARG A 545 8.89 -18.00 -16.24
N LEU A 546 8.60 -17.19 -15.20
CA LEU A 546 7.31 -16.55 -15.01
C LEU A 546 7.26 -15.27 -15.87
N GLN A 547 6.25 -15.18 -16.73
CA GLN A 547 6.07 -14.08 -17.68
C GLN A 547 4.82 -13.28 -17.37
N ASN A 548 4.78 -12.03 -17.85
CA ASN A 548 3.67 -11.09 -17.73
C ASN A 548 3.40 -10.62 -16.29
N VAL A 549 4.37 -10.75 -15.39
CA VAL A 549 4.29 -10.13 -14.05
C VAL A 549 4.46 -8.62 -14.21
N LEU A 550 3.44 -7.85 -13.82
CA LEU A 550 3.44 -6.39 -13.88
C LEU A 550 3.30 -5.84 -12.46
N SER A 551 4.36 -5.23 -11.95
CA SER A 551 4.27 -4.47 -10.70
C SER A 551 3.50 -3.18 -10.92
N SER A 552 2.59 -2.83 -10.02
CA SER A 552 1.74 -1.66 -10.06
C SER A 552 2.01 -0.77 -8.84
N ALA A 553 1.84 0.54 -8.98
CA ALA A 553 1.77 1.48 -7.86
C ALA A 553 0.34 1.60 -7.31
N ASN A 554 -0.63 1.11 -8.06
CA ASN A 554 -2.05 1.31 -7.81
C ASN A 554 -2.73 0.04 -7.30
N ASP A 555 -2.01 -1.11 -7.34
CA ASP A 555 -2.53 -2.40 -6.98
C ASP A 555 -1.43 -3.40 -6.61
N LEU A 556 -1.78 -4.56 -6.05
CA LEU A 556 -0.85 -5.64 -5.70
C LEU A 556 -0.30 -6.30 -6.98
N VAL A 557 0.81 -7.00 -6.86
CA VAL A 557 1.44 -7.70 -8.00
C VAL A 557 0.53 -8.79 -8.60
N THR A 558 -0.48 -9.24 -7.87
CA THR A 558 -1.43 -10.29 -8.26
C THR A 558 -2.61 -9.80 -9.10
N TRP A 559 -2.81 -8.48 -9.25
CA TRP A 559 -3.91 -7.90 -10.02
C TRP A 559 -4.06 -8.51 -11.43
N ASN A 560 -2.96 -8.86 -12.08
CA ASN A 560 -2.99 -9.46 -13.40
C ASN A 560 -2.60 -10.95 -13.42
N ALA A 561 -2.80 -11.67 -12.32
CA ALA A 561 -2.40 -13.08 -12.21
C ALA A 561 -3.08 -14.01 -13.24
N ALA A 562 -4.25 -13.63 -13.73
CA ALA A 562 -4.94 -14.33 -14.82
C ALA A 562 -4.14 -14.34 -16.14
N ASP A 563 -3.27 -13.36 -16.36
CA ASP A 563 -2.45 -13.19 -17.56
C ASP A 563 -1.06 -13.84 -17.47
N TRP A 564 -0.70 -14.34 -16.31
CA TRP A 564 0.62 -14.96 -16.11
C TRP A 564 0.78 -16.23 -16.91
N THR A 565 1.97 -16.41 -17.46
CA THR A 565 2.33 -17.60 -18.24
C THR A 565 3.70 -18.14 -17.84
N LEU A 566 3.97 -19.39 -18.17
CA LEU A 566 5.30 -20.00 -18.01
C LEU A 566 5.98 -20.14 -19.37
N LYS A 567 7.28 -19.82 -19.39
CA LYS A 567 8.14 -19.97 -20.58
C LYS A 567 8.65 -21.38 -20.69
#